data_121a256234ccfb2be543043c476c2d30
#
_entry.id   121a256234ccfb2be543043c476c2d30
#
_cell.length_a   1.000
_cell.length_b   1.000
_cell.length_c   1.000
_cell.angle_alpha   90.00
_cell.angle_beta   90.00
_cell.angle_gamma   90.00
#
_symmetry.space_group_name_H-M   'P 1'
#
loop_
_entity.id
_entity.type
_entity.pdbx_description
1 polymer ?
#
loop_
_entity_poly.entity_id
_entity_poly.type
_entity_poly.pdbx_seq_one_letter_code
_entity_poly.pdbx_strand_id
1 'polypeptide(L)'
;MSLKLDNSLNLNEFITATQTKNFILDDPIQDWLKIYGKLKGFYPIKNTNLFSDFIKKKGLEFEGHIVKMLKNKHYFYEVDAKESILERYNLTIKKLSEGVPIIYQGVVFDFEEKSYGIPDLIVRSDYLNKITNFKNILPDINLYKKSIFFILLLI
;
A
#
# COMPACT_ATOMS: atom_id res chain seq x y z
N MET A 1 -11.39 -18.26 -10.46
CA MET A 1 -12.62 -17.45 -10.50
C MET A 1 -12.19 -16.01 -10.26
N SER A 2 -12.17 -15.16 -11.29
CA SER A 2 -11.72 -13.76 -11.18
C SER A 2 -12.90 -12.94 -10.68
N LEU A 3 -12.88 -12.55 -9.42
CA LEU A 3 -13.79 -11.55 -8.88
C LEU A 3 -13.42 -10.19 -9.48
N LYS A 4 -13.97 -9.88 -10.66
CA LYS A 4 -14.00 -8.48 -11.10
C LYS A 4 -15.01 -7.76 -10.21
N LEU A 5 -14.52 -6.81 -9.43
CA LEU A 5 -15.39 -5.90 -8.70
C LEU A 5 -16.10 -4.99 -9.71
N ASP A 6 -17.41 -4.92 -9.54
CA ASP A 6 -18.27 -4.00 -10.28
C ASP A 6 -18.09 -2.57 -9.71
N ASN A 7 -18.30 -1.56 -10.56
CA ASN A 7 -18.25 -0.13 -10.21
C ASN A 7 -19.30 0.30 -9.17
N SER A 8 -20.11 -0.64 -8.67
CA SER A 8 -21.14 -0.38 -7.65
C SER A 8 -20.60 -0.30 -6.22
N LEU A 9 -19.30 -0.62 -5.99
CA LEU A 9 -18.74 -0.62 -4.63
C LEU A 9 -18.63 0.81 -4.08
N ASN A 10 -19.31 1.06 -2.96
CA ASN A 10 -19.25 2.34 -2.28
C ASN A 10 -17.98 2.43 -1.42
N LEU A 11 -16.94 3.06 -1.93
CA LEU A 11 -15.66 3.23 -1.22
C LEU A 11 -15.79 4.03 0.09
N ASN A 12 -16.85 4.81 0.27
CA ASN A 12 -17.07 5.55 1.52
C ASN A 12 -17.38 4.64 2.72
N GLU A 13 -17.70 3.36 2.46
CA GLU A 13 -17.88 2.36 3.50
C GLU A 13 -16.59 1.68 3.92
N PHE A 14 -15.48 1.96 3.23
CA PHE A 14 -14.19 1.34 3.49
C PHE A 14 -13.24 2.30 4.18
N ILE A 15 -12.47 1.77 5.12
CA ILE A 15 -11.43 2.50 5.84
C ILE A 15 -10.07 2.22 5.17
N THR A 16 -9.27 3.26 4.95
CA THR A 16 -7.91 3.07 4.47
C THR A 16 -6.96 2.71 5.61
N ALA A 17 -5.90 1.95 5.32
CA ALA A 17 -4.86 1.63 6.29
C ALA A 17 -4.26 2.90 6.96
N THR A 18 -4.16 4.02 6.22
CA THR A 18 -3.68 5.30 6.77
C THR A 18 -4.66 5.92 7.76
N GLN A 19 -5.96 5.67 7.62
CA GLN A 19 -6.98 6.20 8.55
C GLN A 19 -6.96 5.51 9.91
N THR A 20 -6.46 4.27 9.99
CA THR A 20 -6.34 3.54 11.27
C THR A 20 -5.18 4.03 12.14
N LYS A 21 -4.28 4.85 11.59
CA LYS A 21 -3.08 5.34 12.28
C LYS A 21 -3.39 6.01 13.63
N ASN A 22 -4.38 6.89 13.65
CA ASN A 22 -4.69 7.65 14.86
C ASN A 22 -5.27 6.75 15.97
N PHE A 23 -6.04 5.74 15.57
CA PHE A 23 -6.52 4.71 16.49
C PHE A 23 -5.37 3.92 17.11
N ILE A 24 -4.39 3.50 16.29
CA ILE A 24 -3.20 2.76 16.76
C ILE A 24 -2.34 3.63 17.68
N LEU A 25 -2.27 4.95 17.43
CA LEU A 25 -1.51 5.90 18.24
C LEU A 25 -2.28 6.41 19.47
N ASP A 26 -3.49 5.88 19.71
CA ASP A 26 -4.39 6.30 20.80
C ASP A 26 -4.70 7.81 20.79
N ASP A 27 -4.84 8.37 19.58
CA ASP A 27 -5.15 9.79 19.34
C ASP A 27 -6.50 9.98 18.61
N PRO A 28 -7.64 9.71 19.29
CA PRO A 28 -8.97 9.82 18.69
C PRO A 28 -9.38 11.26 18.39
N ILE A 29 -8.71 12.25 18.98
CA ILE A 29 -9.02 13.68 18.78
C ILE A 29 -8.78 14.07 17.33
N GLN A 30 -7.73 13.55 16.68
CA GLN A 30 -7.44 13.86 15.28
C GLN A 30 -8.55 13.37 14.34
N ASP A 31 -9.10 12.19 14.61
CA ASP A 31 -10.19 11.65 13.79
C ASP A 31 -11.50 12.42 14.04
N TRP A 32 -11.78 12.75 15.28
CA TRP A 32 -12.92 13.60 15.62
C TRP A 32 -12.82 14.97 14.93
N LEU A 33 -11.64 15.61 14.96
CA LEU A 33 -11.40 16.88 14.29
C LEU A 33 -11.55 16.81 12.77
N LYS A 34 -11.14 15.72 12.14
CA LYS A 34 -11.33 15.50 10.69
C LYS A 34 -12.81 15.41 10.32
N ILE A 35 -13.60 14.72 11.12
CA ILE A 35 -15.02 14.45 10.84
C ILE A 35 -15.89 15.66 11.25
N TYR A 36 -15.70 16.15 12.45
CA TYR A 36 -16.61 17.13 13.08
C TYR A 36 -16.00 18.53 13.23
N GLY A 37 -14.67 18.66 13.15
CA GLY A 37 -13.96 19.89 13.47
C GLY A 37 -14.52 21.09 12.70
N LYS A 38 -14.65 20.96 11.39
CA LYS A 38 -15.17 22.01 10.51
C LYS A 38 -16.58 22.46 10.90
N LEU A 39 -17.45 21.50 11.25
CA LEU A 39 -18.82 21.77 11.71
C LEU A 39 -18.87 22.51 13.06
N LYS A 40 -17.82 22.34 13.88
CA LYS A 40 -17.68 22.95 15.21
C LYS A 40 -16.80 24.19 15.21
N GLY A 41 -16.40 24.71 14.03
CA GLY A 41 -15.58 25.90 13.92
C GLY A 41 -14.07 25.70 14.12
N PHE A 42 -13.60 24.45 14.21
CA PHE A 42 -12.18 24.14 14.30
C PHE A 42 -11.59 23.98 12.90
N TYR A 43 -10.62 24.78 12.56
CA TYR A 43 -9.93 24.72 11.28
C TYR A 43 -8.47 24.36 11.48
N PRO A 44 -7.90 23.49 10.61
CA PRO A 44 -6.49 23.15 10.72
C PRO A 44 -5.61 24.38 10.51
N ILE A 45 -4.67 24.60 11.41
CA ILE A 45 -3.64 25.61 11.23
C ILE A 45 -2.67 25.09 10.16
N LYS A 46 -2.48 25.86 9.09
CA LYS A 46 -1.44 25.55 8.08
C LYS A 46 -0.06 25.84 8.68
N ASN A 47 0.45 24.92 9.48
CA ASN A 47 1.85 24.95 9.87
C ASN A 47 2.68 24.32 8.78
N THR A 48 3.49 25.11 8.07
CA THR A 48 4.56 24.61 7.21
C THR A 48 5.68 24.08 8.11
N ASN A 49 5.65 22.81 8.41
CA ASN A 49 6.73 22.16 9.14
C ASN A 49 7.82 21.76 8.15
N LEU A 50 8.83 22.63 7.99
CA LEU A 50 9.96 22.41 7.07
C LEU A 50 10.65 21.06 7.29
N PHE A 51 10.72 20.58 8.53
CA PHE A 51 11.30 19.28 8.84
C PHE A 51 10.43 18.13 8.31
N SER A 52 9.10 18.23 8.48
CA SER A 52 8.17 17.23 7.92
C SER A 52 8.25 17.17 6.39
N ASP A 53 8.35 18.33 5.74
CA ASP A 53 8.47 18.41 4.28
C ASP A 53 9.82 17.85 3.80
N PHE A 54 10.89 18.09 4.55
CA PHE A 54 12.20 17.51 4.29
C PHE A 54 12.16 15.96 4.40
N ILE A 55 11.56 15.41 5.46
CA ILE A 55 11.44 13.96 5.65
C ILE A 55 10.61 13.33 4.53
N LYS A 56 9.47 13.94 4.16
CA LYS A 56 8.66 13.47 3.03
C LYS A 56 9.45 13.45 1.72
N LYS A 57 10.19 14.54 1.45
CA LYS A 57 11.04 14.61 0.25
C LYS A 57 12.09 13.50 0.24
N LYS A 58 12.76 13.26 1.38
CA LYS A 58 13.75 12.20 1.50
C LYS A 58 13.15 10.80 1.35
N GLY A 59 11.96 10.58 1.88
CA GLY A 59 11.21 9.34 1.66
C GLY A 59 10.92 9.09 0.19
N LEU A 60 10.40 10.08 -0.54
CA LEU A 60 10.14 9.97 -1.98
C LEU A 60 11.41 9.75 -2.81
N GLU A 61 12.51 10.42 -2.47
CA GLU A 61 13.81 10.21 -3.12
C GLU A 61 14.29 8.76 -2.91
N PHE A 62 14.20 8.24 -1.68
CA PHE A 62 14.56 6.88 -1.34
C PHE A 62 13.71 5.86 -2.10
N GLU A 63 12.37 6.00 -2.04
CA GLU A 63 11.43 5.17 -2.78
C GLU A 63 11.76 5.13 -4.28
N GLY A 64 12.00 6.30 -4.89
CA GLY A 64 12.36 6.41 -6.29
C GLY A 64 13.66 5.65 -6.64
N HIS A 65 14.67 5.66 -5.76
CA HIS A 65 15.90 4.89 -5.96
C HIS A 65 15.63 3.37 -5.91
N ILE A 66 14.86 2.90 -4.93
CA ILE A 66 14.51 1.49 -4.80
C ILE A 66 13.71 1.01 -6.02
N VAL A 67 12.68 1.75 -6.42
CA VAL A 67 11.85 1.45 -7.60
C VAL A 67 12.72 1.36 -8.86
N LYS A 68 13.60 2.33 -9.08
CA LYS A 68 14.53 2.32 -10.23
C LYS A 68 15.45 1.11 -10.22
N MET A 69 16.00 0.75 -9.06
CA MET A 69 16.86 -0.42 -8.90
C MET A 69 16.10 -1.71 -9.22
N LEU A 70 14.87 -1.87 -8.70
CA LEU A 70 14.05 -3.04 -8.93
C LEU A 70 13.62 -3.17 -10.39
N LYS A 71 13.19 -2.09 -11.02
CA LYS A 71 12.84 -2.07 -12.46
C LYS A 71 13.99 -2.51 -13.37
N ASN A 72 15.23 -2.14 -13.03
CA ASN A 72 16.39 -2.48 -13.84
C ASN A 72 16.82 -3.96 -13.72
N LYS A 73 16.49 -4.63 -12.62
CA LYS A 73 17.00 -5.97 -12.31
C LYS A 73 15.95 -7.07 -12.34
N HIS A 74 14.67 -6.71 -12.23
CA HIS A 74 13.60 -7.68 -12.04
C HIS A 74 12.40 -7.37 -12.92
N TYR A 75 11.57 -8.40 -13.18
CA TYR A 75 10.25 -8.19 -13.77
C TYR A 75 9.37 -7.46 -12.75
N PHE A 76 8.98 -6.26 -13.12
CA PHE A 76 8.34 -5.27 -12.25
C PHE A 76 7.09 -4.71 -12.96
N TYR A 77 5.98 -4.68 -12.26
CA TYR A 77 4.74 -4.08 -12.76
C TYR A 77 4.35 -2.91 -11.88
N GLU A 78 4.11 -1.76 -12.49
CA GLU A 78 3.64 -0.55 -11.82
C GLU A 78 2.16 -0.34 -12.15
N VAL A 79 1.34 -0.20 -11.12
CA VAL A 79 -0.08 0.12 -11.25
C VAL A 79 -0.21 1.63 -11.40
N ASP A 80 -0.84 2.10 -12.48
CA ASP A 80 -0.98 3.54 -12.74
C ASP A 80 -1.84 4.19 -11.65
N ALA A 81 -1.30 5.21 -10.98
CA ALA A 81 -1.99 5.96 -9.94
C ALA A 81 -3.17 6.82 -10.47
N LYS A 82 -3.26 7.01 -11.80
CA LYS A 82 -4.37 7.76 -12.43
C LYS A 82 -5.66 6.95 -12.53
N GLU A 83 -5.55 5.63 -12.49
CA GLU A 83 -6.71 4.75 -12.52
C GLU A 83 -7.50 4.85 -11.20
N SER A 84 -8.80 4.54 -11.26
CA SER A 84 -9.63 4.45 -10.07
C SER A 84 -9.15 3.34 -9.12
N ILE A 85 -9.45 3.45 -7.83
CA ILE A 85 -9.07 2.44 -6.82
C ILE A 85 -9.54 1.04 -7.23
N LEU A 86 -10.75 0.92 -7.79
CA LEU A 86 -11.31 -0.36 -8.22
C LEU A 86 -10.59 -0.94 -9.44
N GLU A 87 -10.25 -0.10 -10.41
CA GLU A 87 -9.47 -0.52 -11.58
C GLU A 87 -8.06 -0.96 -11.16
N ARG A 88 -7.41 -0.20 -10.28
CA ARG A 88 -6.12 -0.56 -9.70
C ARG A 88 -6.18 -1.89 -8.96
N TYR A 89 -7.24 -2.13 -8.17
CA TYR A 89 -7.46 -3.42 -7.52
C TYR A 89 -7.61 -4.55 -8.54
N ASN A 90 -8.47 -4.39 -9.55
CA ASN A 90 -8.68 -5.41 -10.58
C ASN A 90 -7.38 -5.72 -11.34
N LEU A 91 -6.58 -4.70 -11.66
CA LEU A 91 -5.25 -4.87 -12.24
C LEU A 91 -4.29 -5.60 -11.29
N THR A 92 -4.30 -5.24 -10.01
CA THR A 92 -3.47 -5.91 -8.99
C THR A 92 -3.79 -7.40 -8.91
N ILE A 93 -5.08 -7.77 -8.77
CA ILE A 93 -5.51 -9.18 -8.70
C ILE A 93 -5.14 -9.93 -10.00
N LYS A 94 -5.34 -9.30 -11.16
CA LYS A 94 -4.93 -9.89 -12.44
C LYS A 94 -3.42 -10.16 -12.45
N LYS A 95 -2.59 -9.21 -12.04
CA LYS A 95 -1.13 -9.37 -12.01
C LYS A 95 -0.65 -10.39 -10.99
N LEU A 96 -1.32 -10.46 -9.84
CA LEU A 96 -1.10 -11.52 -8.86
C LEU A 96 -1.40 -12.91 -9.44
N SER A 97 -2.52 -13.06 -10.16
CA SER A 97 -2.89 -14.33 -10.81
C SER A 97 -1.97 -14.72 -11.97
N GLU A 98 -1.40 -13.74 -12.67
CA GLU A 98 -0.36 -13.95 -13.68
C GLU A 98 1.00 -14.31 -13.07
N GLY A 99 1.13 -14.28 -11.74
CA GLY A 99 2.37 -14.60 -11.03
C GLY A 99 3.46 -13.55 -11.16
N VAL A 100 3.10 -12.29 -11.40
CA VAL A 100 4.06 -11.18 -11.47
C VAL A 100 4.82 -11.10 -10.14
N PRO A 101 6.16 -11.10 -10.15
CA PRO A 101 6.94 -11.22 -8.92
C PRO A 101 6.96 -9.95 -8.07
N ILE A 102 6.87 -8.77 -8.68
CA ILE A 102 6.90 -7.47 -7.98
C ILE A 102 5.83 -6.57 -8.58
N ILE A 103 4.91 -6.11 -7.74
CA ILE A 103 3.88 -5.13 -8.11
C ILE A 103 4.07 -3.89 -7.23
N TYR A 104 4.20 -2.73 -7.86
CA TYR A 104 4.35 -1.44 -7.20
C TYR A 104 3.03 -0.68 -7.20
N GLN A 105 2.68 -0.08 -6.06
CA GLN A 105 1.47 0.69 -5.86
C GLN A 105 0.17 -0.08 -6.18
N GLY A 106 0.20 -1.42 -5.96
CA GLY A 106 -0.98 -2.26 -6.07
C GLY A 106 -2.01 -1.90 -5.00
N VAL A 107 -3.29 -2.22 -5.27
CA VAL A 107 -4.38 -2.03 -4.31
C VAL A 107 -4.84 -3.37 -3.77
N VAL A 108 -5.01 -3.47 -2.47
CA VAL A 108 -5.53 -4.65 -1.78
C VAL A 108 -6.74 -4.28 -0.94
N PHE A 109 -7.75 -5.13 -0.94
CA PHE A 109 -8.97 -4.99 -0.16
C PHE A 109 -9.14 -6.13 0.82
N ASP A 110 -9.61 -5.79 2.00
CA ASP A 110 -10.27 -6.69 2.92
C ASP A 110 -11.77 -6.34 2.91
N PHE A 111 -12.57 -7.21 2.30
CA PHE A 111 -14.01 -6.99 2.17
C PHE A 111 -14.77 -7.32 3.44
N GLU A 112 -14.24 -8.21 4.26
CA GLU A 112 -14.83 -8.61 5.53
C GLU A 112 -14.75 -7.46 6.53
N GLU A 113 -13.55 -6.91 6.69
CA GLU A 113 -13.27 -5.78 7.59
C GLU A 113 -13.51 -4.41 6.93
N LYS A 114 -14.04 -4.38 5.71
CA LYS A 114 -14.28 -3.15 4.95
C LYS A 114 -13.08 -2.20 4.97
N SER A 115 -11.92 -2.73 4.66
CA SER A 115 -10.69 -1.94 4.61
C SER A 115 -9.93 -2.12 3.29
N TYR A 116 -9.10 -1.14 2.93
CA TYR A 116 -8.20 -1.27 1.80
C TYR A 116 -6.89 -0.51 2.02
N GLY A 117 -5.89 -0.90 1.28
CA GLY A 117 -4.58 -0.26 1.33
C GLY A 117 -3.88 -0.25 -0.01
N ILE A 118 -2.89 0.63 -0.11
CA ILE A 118 -2.01 0.77 -1.27
C ILE A 118 -0.59 0.59 -0.77
N PRO A 119 -0.11 -0.67 -0.67
CA PRO A 119 1.27 -0.93 -0.29
C PRO A 119 2.23 -0.46 -1.40
N ASP A 120 3.42 0.02 -1.00
CA ASP A 120 4.44 0.43 -1.95
C ASP A 120 4.87 -0.74 -2.82
N LEU A 121 5.10 -1.90 -2.23
CA LEU A 121 5.49 -3.10 -2.95
C LEU A 121 4.69 -4.32 -2.48
N ILE A 122 4.22 -5.10 -3.45
CA ILE A 122 3.72 -6.46 -3.24
C ILE A 122 4.73 -7.39 -3.91
N VAL A 123 5.37 -8.26 -3.11
CA VAL A 123 6.46 -9.11 -3.59
C VAL A 123 6.10 -10.58 -3.40
N ARG A 124 6.26 -11.38 -4.45
CA ARG A 124 6.08 -12.82 -4.38
C ARG A 124 7.18 -13.44 -3.50
N SER A 125 6.82 -14.39 -2.64
CA SER A 125 7.69 -14.95 -1.60
C SER A 125 9.03 -15.48 -2.11
N ASP A 126 9.04 -16.18 -3.25
CA ASP A 126 10.26 -16.72 -3.87
C ASP A 126 11.21 -15.64 -4.41
N TYR A 127 10.68 -14.43 -4.63
CA TYR A 127 11.46 -13.29 -5.08
C TYR A 127 12.06 -12.46 -3.93
N LEU A 128 11.50 -12.57 -2.73
CA LEU A 128 11.97 -11.80 -1.59
C LEU A 128 13.46 -12.01 -1.33
N ASN A 129 13.92 -13.26 -1.37
CA ASN A 129 15.34 -13.59 -1.19
C ASN A 129 16.24 -13.13 -2.35
N LYS A 130 15.68 -12.78 -3.52
CA LYS A 130 16.44 -12.28 -4.68
C LYS A 130 16.64 -10.77 -4.60
N ILE A 131 15.73 -10.05 -3.93
CA ILE A 131 15.79 -8.59 -3.78
C ILE A 131 16.38 -8.15 -2.44
N THR A 132 16.40 -9.03 -1.46
CA THR A 132 16.94 -8.76 -0.12
C THR A 132 17.95 -9.85 0.26
N ASN A 133 18.97 -9.47 1.06
CA ASN A 133 19.93 -10.43 1.61
C ASN A 133 19.40 -11.17 2.85
N PHE A 134 18.08 -11.22 3.04
CA PHE A 134 17.45 -11.87 4.20
C PHE A 134 17.45 -13.41 4.12
N LYS A 135 18.59 -14.01 3.78
CA LYS A 135 18.71 -15.46 3.68
C LYS A 135 18.33 -16.25 4.94
N ASN A 136 18.26 -15.56 6.10
CA ASN A 136 18.07 -16.21 7.41
C ASN A 136 16.74 -15.90 8.10
N ILE A 137 15.85 -15.08 7.50
CA ILE A 137 14.62 -14.64 8.21
C ILE A 137 13.45 -15.59 7.95
N LEU A 138 13.45 -16.28 6.82
CA LEU A 138 12.37 -17.20 6.44
C LEU A 138 12.96 -18.48 5.84
N PRO A 139 13.54 -19.39 6.67
CA PRO A 139 14.17 -20.62 6.17
C PRO A 139 13.20 -21.54 5.43
N ASP A 140 11.89 -21.44 5.65
CA ASP A 140 10.89 -22.40 5.20
C ASP A 140 9.91 -21.87 4.13
N ILE A 141 10.23 -20.76 3.45
CA ILE A 141 9.34 -20.25 2.36
C ILE A 141 9.15 -21.28 1.24
N ASN A 142 10.09 -22.20 1.06
CA ASN A 142 9.98 -23.28 0.07
C ASN A 142 8.91 -24.36 0.40
N LEU A 143 8.38 -24.39 1.63
CA LEU A 143 7.36 -25.35 2.05
C LEU A 143 5.96 -25.00 1.57
N TYR A 144 5.71 -23.74 1.23
CA TYR A 144 4.40 -23.31 0.75
C TYR A 144 4.35 -23.29 -0.77
N LYS A 145 3.83 -24.33 -1.37
CA LYS A 145 3.59 -24.47 -2.84
C LYS A 145 2.57 -23.46 -3.40
N LYS A 146 1.99 -22.59 -2.59
CA LYS A 146 1.11 -21.50 -3.03
C LYS A 146 1.90 -20.20 -2.99
N SER A 147 1.82 -19.42 -4.06
CA SER A 147 2.46 -18.10 -4.14
C SER A 147 1.92 -17.21 -3.01
N ILE A 148 2.73 -17.04 -1.95
CA ILE A 148 2.46 -16.10 -0.89
C ILE A 148 3.11 -14.78 -1.29
N PHE A 149 2.39 -13.69 -1.15
CA PHE A 149 2.90 -12.35 -1.41
C PHE A 149 3.15 -11.61 -0.10
N PHE A 150 4.27 -10.92 -0.03
CA PHE A 150 4.60 -10.02 1.07
C PHE A 150 4.28 -8.59 0.68
N ILE A 151 3.72 -7.86 1.62
CA ILE A 151 3.45 -6.43 1.50
C ILE A 151 4.61 -5.70 2.16
N LEU A 152 5.30 -4.83 1.39
CA LEU A 152 6.40 -4.02 1.88
C LEU A 152 6.00 -2.55 1.78
N LEU A 153 6.24 -1.81 2.85
CA LEU A 153 6.15 -0.35 2.89
C LEU A 153 7.57 0.21 2.83
N LEU A 154 7.82 1.13 1.92
CA LEU A 154 9.10 1.84 1.79
C LEU A 154 8.98 3.15 2.61
N ILE A 155 9.13 3.05 3.94
CA ILE A 155 9.04 4.20 4.85
C ILE A 155 10.38 4.89 4.99
#